data_59a789c4c20626219a0d4b15cbf69d94
#
_entry.id   59a789c4c20626219a0d4b15cbf69d94
#
_cell.length_a   1.000
_cell.length_b   1.000
_cell.length_c   1.000
_cell.angle_alpha   90.00
_cell.angle_beta   90.00
_cell.angle_gamma   90.00
#
_symmetry.space_group_name_H-M   'P 1'
#
loop_
_entity.id
_entity.type
_entity.pdbx_description
1 polymer ?
#
loop_
_entity_poly.entity_id
_entity_poly.type
_entity_poly.pdbx_seq_one_letter_code
_entity_poly.pdbx_strand_id
1 'polypeptide(L)'
;GVVVTLNQKKTWPELEYEIGLVEPSLILNDGIDYGCRDQLEAAYGPILRPMDSFKDSEPAMDITNTRGHDDLMVLMFTSGTTGRSKAVMLSERNFFTTAGEQVVFGDAMLDYKHTHMPENKNDVLSNFCILPLFHLGTFICLFVWPCKGWALNLSSDLRDFYRDVRLMHSDAMAVAPMLMESIYKDVKRGRRERLNGLWNPCGSSAMFDGKMLAELAREGMMITQVYGMTETCGDGIINYAQDEKHIRSAGKPDDHCEYKIAEDGELCIRGGCVMLGYYKDPAATAEVVDADGWLHTGDLARADEEGYYYITGRKKNLIILASGENVSPEELEKKL
;
A
#
# COMPACT_ATOMS: atom_id res chain seq x y z
N GLY A 1 15.17 9.02 15.05
CA GLY A 1 14.54 10.05 14.21
C GLY A 1 13.17 9.62 13.71
N VAL A 2 12.43 10.53 13.09
CA VAL A 2 11.18 10.23 12.36
C VAL A 2 11.53 10.23 10.88
N VAL A 3 11.13 9.18 10.17
CA VAL A 3 11.32 9.07 8.72
C VAL A 3 10.16 9.77 8.01
N VAL A 4 10.46 10.56 6.99
CA VAL A 4 9.46 11.20 6.14
C VAL A 4 9.74 10.79 4.70
N THR A 5 8.76 10.23 4.02
CA THR A 5 8.88 9.88 2.61
C THR A 5 8.18 10.93 1.75
N LEU A 6 8.87 11.42 0.73
CA LEU A 6 8.36 12.45 -0.17
C LEU A 6 8.30 11.94 -1.61
N ASN A 7 7.28 12.35 -2.33
CA ASN A 7 7.17 12.10 -3.76
C ASN A 7 7.97 13.16 -4.53
N GLN A 8 9.16 12.78 -4.97
CA GLN A 8 10.08 13.64 -5.71
C GLN A 8 9.55 14.15 -7.07
N LYS A 9 8.45 13.57 -7.56
CA LYS A 9 7.81 14.00 -8.83
C LYS A 9 6.76 15.10 -8.65
N LYS A 10 6.55 15.55 -7.41
CA LYS A 10 5.68 16.70 -7.11
C LYS A 10 6.28 18.02 -7.59
N THR A 11 5.41 18.99 -7.81
CA THR A 11 5.82 20.38 -8.12
C THR A 11 6.51 21.02 -6.90
N TRP A 12 7.34 22.04 -7.16
CA TRP A 12 8.02 22.75 -6.08
C TRP A 12 7.09 23.30 -4.98
N PRO A 13 5.94 23.95 -5.30
CA PRO A 13 5.03 24.42 -4.26
C PRO A 13 4.46 23.31 -3.36
N GLU A 14 4.26 22.10 -3.92
CA GLU A 14 3.81 20.95 -3.15
C GLU A 14 4.91 20.41 -2.24
N LEU A 15 6.14 20.27 -2.76
CA LEU A 15 7.30 19.83 -1.98
C LEU A 15 7.66 20.84 -0.90
N GLU A 16 7.68 22.13 -1.21
CA GLU A 16 7.95 23.21 -0.25
C GLU A 16 6.94 23.19 0.90
N TYR A 17 5.66 22.98 0.59
CA TYR A 17 4.62 22.83 1.61
C TYR A 17 4.88 21.61 2.51
N GLU A 18 5.16 20.44 1.93
CA GLU A 18 5.36 19.20 2.66
C GLU A 18 6.63 19.27 3.54
N ILE A 19 7.73 19.77 2.99
CA ILE A 19 9.00 19.94 3.72
C ILE A 19 8.84 20.99 4.84
N GLY A 20 8.17 22.10 4.53
CA GLY A 20 7.90 23.16 5.50
C GLY A 20 6.98 22.70 6.64
N LEU A 21 6.02 21.81 6.36
CA LEU A 21 5.14 21.25 7.39
C LEU A 21 5.91 20.39 8.41
N VAL A 22 6.84 19.56 7.94
CA VAL A 22 7.56 18.58 8.78
C VAL A 22 8.85 19.13 9.39
N GLU A 23 9.38 20.24 8.88
CA GLU A 23 10.58 20.91 9.40
C GLU A 23 11.74 19.92 9.64
N PRO A 24 12.26 19.25 8.59
CA PRO A 24 13.22 18.18 8.76
C PRO A 24 14.59 18.69 9.21
N SER A 25 15.29 17.88 10.02
CA SER A 25 16.68 18.16 10.40
C SER A 25 17.68 17.75 9.32
N LEU A 26 17.29 16.86 8.41
CA LEU A 26 18.10 16.31 7.34
C LEU A 26 17.20 15.92 6.17
N ILE A 27 17.62 16.27 4.97
CA ILE A 27 16.99 15.83 3.73
C ILE A 27 18.01 15.00 2.95
N LEU A 28 17.62 13.76 2.61
CA LEU A 28 18.42 12.87 1.76
C LEU A 28 17.86 12.89 0.34
N ASN A 29 18.74 13.04 -0.65
CA ASN A 29 18.36 12.95 -2.07
C ASN A 29 19.18 11.87 -2.79
N ASP A 30 18.60 11.30 -3.84
CA ASP A 30 19.21 10.27 -4.69
C ASP A 30 20.15 10.82 -5.78
N GLY A 31 20.35 12.14 -5.81
CA GLY A 31 21.16 12.82 -6.81
C GLY A 31 20.49 13.03 -8.16
N ILE A 32 19.24 12.54 -8.34
CA ILE A 32 18.49 12.71 -9.59
C ILE A 32 17.76 14.07 -9.56
N ASP A 33 17.79 14.80 -10.67
CA ASP A 33 17.00 16.01 -10.80
C ASP A 33 15.59 15.69 -11.36
N TYR A 34 14.58 15.94 -10.53
CA TYR A 34 13.16 15.82 -10.88
C TYR A 34 12.52 17.17 -11.24
N GLY A 35 13.35 18.20 -11.50
CA GLY A 35 12.89 19.52 -11.92
C GLY A 35 12.75 20.55 -10.78
N CYS A 36 13.15 20.21 -9.55
CA CYS A 36 13.08 21.11 -8.39
C CYS A 36 14.42 21.24 -7.65
N ARG A 37 15.52 20.79 -8.27
CA ARG A 37 16.83 20.76 -7.60
C ARG A 37 17.30 22.14 -7.12
N ASP A 38 17.27 23.14 -8.01
CA ASP A 38 17.78 24.47 -7.68
C ASP A 38 16.99 25.11 -6.54
N GLN A 39 15.67 24.95 -6.53
CA GLN A 39 14.82 25.44 -5.46
C GLN A 39 15.09 24.71 -4.14
N LEU A 40 15.27 23.39 -4.19
CA LEU A 40 15.57 22.57 -3.03
C LEU A 40 16.93 22.94 -2.42
N GLU A 41 17.95 23.14 -3.26
CA GLU A 41 19.29 23.58 -2.83
C GLU A 41 19.26 25.01 -2.25
N ALA A 42 18.52 25.92 -2.88
CA ALA A 42 18.40 27.29 -2.40
C ALA A 42 17.69 27.38 -1.04
N ALA A 43 16.63 26.60 -0.83
CA ALA A 43 15.82 26.65 0.39
C ALA A 43 16.40 25.79 1.54
N TYR A 44 16.99 24.65 1.24
CA TYR A 44 17.35 23.61 2.22
C TYR A 44 18.80 23.12 2.11
N GLY A 45 19.68 23.78 1.33
CA GLY A 45 21.06 23.37 1.12
C GLY A 45 21.84 23.01 2.39
N PRO A 46 21.72 23.76 3.52
CA PRO A 46 22.41 23.45 4.76
C PRO A 46 22.08 22.07 5.36
N ILE A 47 20.90 21.53 5.09
CA ILE A 47 20.43 20.21 5.60
C ILE A 47 20.27 19.17 4.50
N LEU A 48 20.51 19.54 3.24
CA LEU A 48 20.43 18.64 2.10
C LEU A 48 21.72 17.82 1.95
N ARG A 49 21.61 16.51 1.82
CA ARG A 49 22.75 15.60 1.61
C ARG A 49 22.42 14.56 0.55
N PRO A 50 23.36 14.24 -0.36
CA PRO A 50 23.23 13.09 -1.23
C PRO A 50 23.25 11.78 -0.43
N MET A 51 22.45 10.80 -0.80
CA MET A 51 22.45 9.49 -0.14
C MET A 51 23.83 8.82 -0.19
N ASP A 52 24.58 8.98 -1.28
CA ASP A 52 25.93 8.45 -1.42
C ASP A 52 26.94 9.04 -0.43
N SER A 53 26.65 10.18 0.22
CA SER A 53 27.53 10.77 1.24
C SER A 53 27.66 9.90 2.50
N PHE A 54 26.80 8.92 2.69
CA PHE A 54 26.81 7.98 3.82
C PHE A 54 27.36 6.60 3.47
N LYS A 55 27.72 6.36 2.20
CA LYS A 55 28.13 5.04 1.69
C LYS A 55 29.33 4.44 2.42
N ASP A 56 30.27 5.30 2.79
CA ASP A 56 31.51 4.89 3.48
C ASP A 56 31.49 5.26 4.98
N SER A 57 30.32 5.61 5.51
CA SER A 57 30.19 5.94 6.94
C SER A 57 30.25 4.67 7.78
N GLU A 58 31.01 4.72 8.89
CA GLU A 58 31.03 3.63 9.87
C GLU A 58 29.64 3.49 10.51
N PRO A 59 29.15 2.25 10.69
CA PRO A 59 27.88 2.02 11.37
C PRO A 59 27.95 2.52 12.82
N ALA A 60 26.94 3.26 13.26
CA ALA A 60 26.80 3.58 14.67
C ALA A 60 26.38 2.32 15.44
N MET A 61 27.32 1.73 16.19
CA MET A 61 27.08 0.49 16.94
C MET A 61 26.36 0.71 18.28
N ASP A 62 26.26 1.94 18.76
CA ASP A 62 25.71 2.30 20.09
C ASP A 62 24.32 2.90 20.01
N ILE A 63 23.49 2.44 19.06
CA ILE A 63 22.11 2.94 18.94
C ILE A 63 21.26 2.22 20.00
N THR A 64 20.86 2.97 21.03
CA THR A 64 19.86 2.53 21.99
C THR A 64 18.49 3.03 21.53
N ASN A 65 17.54 2.11 21.32
CA ASN A 65 16.16 2.50 21.10
C ASN A 65 15.54 2.97 22.42
N THR A 66 15.23 4.27 22.51
CA THR A 66 14.59 4.89 23.68
C THR A 66 13.10 5.19 23.43
N ARG A 67 12.55 4.73 22.29
CA ARG A 67 11.17 5.01 21.89
C ARG A 67 10.22 3.93 22.38
N GLY A 68 9.02 4.35 22.72
CA GLY A 68 7.89 3.46 22.96
C GLY A 68 7.21 3.04 21.66
N HIS A 69 6.45 1.96 21.71
CA HIS A 69 5.73 1.43 20.53
C HIS A 69 4.71 2.42 19.94
N ASP A 70 4.23 3.37 20.74
CA ASP A 70 3.26 4.39 20.30
C ASP A 70 3.91 5.70 19.87
N ASP A 71 5.24 5.80 19.91
CA ASP A 71 5.94 7.00 19.45
C ASP A 71 5.91 7.10 17.93
N LEU A 72 5.82 8.33 17.43
CA LEU A 72 5.83 8.63 16.00
C LEU A 72 7.11 8.10 15.33
N MET A 73 6.96 7.20 14.39
CA MET A 73 8.06 6.57 13.64
C MET A 73 8.19 7.10 12.22
N VAL A 74 7.07 7.22 11.50
CA VAL A 74 7.02 7.58 10.09
C VAL A 74 5.95 8.62 9.83
N LEU A 75 6.23 9.56 8.93
CA LEU A 75 5.25 10.45 8.31
C LEU A 75 5.12 10.11 6.82
N MET A 76 3.90 9.85 6.38
CA MET A 76 3.60 9.60 4.97
C MET A 76 2.52 10.56 4.48
N PHE A 77 2.77 11.17 3.34
CA PHE A 77 1.82 12.12 2.76
C PHE A 77 0.77 11.44 1.91
N THR A 78 -0.49 11.81 2.13
CA THR A 78 -1.63 11.40 1.30
C THR A 78 -2.18 12.61 0.55
N SER A 79 -2.79 12.37 -0.63
CA SER A 79 -3.53 13.40 -1.34
C SER A 79 -4.81 13.73 -0.57
N GLY A 80 -4.78 14.83 0.17
CA GLY A 80 -5.95 15.30 0.90
C GLY A 80 -7.12 15.62 -0.05
N THR A 81 -8.34 15.35 0.41
CA THR A 81 -9.58 15.67 -0.33
C THR A 81 -9.80 17.17 -0.49
N THR A 82 -9.11 17.99 0.31
CA THR A 82 -9.15 19.46 0.34
C THR A 82 -8.11 20.12 -0.58
N GLY A 83 -7.36 19.33 -1.36
CA GLY A 83 -6.36 19.82 -2.31
C GLY A 83 -4.94 19.98 -1.73
N ARG A 84 -4.74 19.89 -0.41
CA ARG A 84 -3.41 19.87 0.22
C ARG A 84 -3.13 18.50 0.81
N SER A 85 -1.88 18.05 0.67
CA SER A 85 -1.41 16.79 1.28
C SER A 85 -1.52 16.84 2.80
N LYS A 86 -1.96 15.74 3.41
CA LYS A 86 -1.93 15.54 4.86
C LYS A 86 -0.82 14.55 5.22
N ALA A 87 -0.08 14.82 6.28
CA ALA A 87 0.97 13.94 6.78
C ALA A 87 0.38 12.97 7.83
N VAL A 88 0.23 11.72 7.46
CA VAL A 88 -0.25 10.64 8.33
C VAL A 88 0.86 10.24 9.30
N MET A 89 0.57 10.23 10.58
CA MET A 89 1.48 9.84 11.66
C MET A 89 1.36 8.34 11.94
N LEU A 90 2.43 7.58 11.71
CA LEU A 90 2.49 6.15 11.96
C LEU A 90 3.51 5.83 13.06
N SER A 91 3.10 4.97 13.99
CA SER A 91 3.92 4.45 15.09
C SER A 91 4.50 3.08 14.78
N GLU A 92 5.43 2.62 15.63
CA GLU A 92 5.94 1.24 15.58
C GLU A 92 4.80 0.22 15.77
N ARG A 93 3.83 0.50 16.64
CA ARG A 93 2.64 -0.36 16.85
C ARG A 93 1.86 -0.56 15.54
N ASN A 94 1.66 0.50 14.75
CA ASN A 94 0.96 0.38 13.46
C ASN A 94 1.68 -0.61 12.53
N PHE A 95 3.02 -0.50 12.42
CA PHE A 95 3.82 -1.39 11.61
C PHE A 95 3.80 -2.83 12.10
N PHE A 96 3.81 -3.07 13.42
CA PHE A 96 3.74 -4.43 13.98
C PHE A 96 2.37 -5.07 13.74
N THR A 97 1.28 -4.31 13.82
CA THR A 97 -0.06 -4.82 13.51
C THR A 97 -0.15 -5.26 12.05
N THR A 98 0.25 -4.38 11.13
CA THR A 98 0.28 -4.72 9.70
C THR A 98 1.26 -5.87 9.39
N ALA A 99 2.39 -5.96 10.11
CA ALA A 99 3.30 -7.09 9.95
C ALA A 99 2.64 -8.42 10.34
N GLY A 100 1.76 -8.44 11.34
CA GLY A 100 0.96 -9.61 11.70
C GLY A 100 0.09 -10.09 10.55
N GLU A 101 -0.67 -9.20 9.92
CA GLU A 101 -1.49 -9.49 8.74
C GLU A 101 -0.64 -10.01 7.57
N GLN A 102 0.51 -9.37 7.30
CA GLN A 102 1.41 -9.80 6.23
C GLN A 102 2.05 -11.17 6.47
N VAL A 103 2.19 -11.60 7.73
CA VAL A 103 2.59 -12.98 8.06
C VAL A 103 1.53 -13.97 7.59
N VAL A 104 0.26 -13.71 7.90
CA VAL A 104 -0.87 -14.55 7.46
C VAL A 104 -0.93 -14.60 5.93
N PHE A 105 -0.71 -13.47 5.28
CA PHE A 105 -0.61 -13.40 3.81
C PHE A 105 0.50 -14.30 3.27
N GLY A 106 1.68 -14.23 3.87
CA GLY A 106 2.81 -15.07 3.46
C GLY A 106 2.57 -16.56 3.66
N ASP A 107 1.93 -16.93 4.76
CA ASP A 107 1.56 -18.35 5.01
C ASP A 107 0.55 -18.83 3.97
N ALA A 108 -0.44 -18.03 3.59
CA ALA A 108 -1.38 -18.35 2.51
C ALA A 108 -0.67 -18.50 1.14
N MET A 109 0.35 -17.69 0.87
CA MET A 109 1.19 -17.85 -0.32
C MET A 109 1.98 -19.16 -0.31
N LEU A 110 2.55 -19.55 0.83
CA LEU A 110 3.28 -20.82 0.95
C LEU A 110 2.33 -22.01 0.75
N ASP A 111 1.15 -22.00 1.34
CA ASP A 111 0.14 -23.03 1.15
C ASP A 111 -0.28 -23.16 -0.33
N TYR A 112 -0.50 -22.04 -1.00
CA TYR A 112 -0.80 -22.02 -2.43
C TYR A 112 0.36 -22.62 -3.24
N LYS A 113 1.59 -22.20 -2.97
CA LYS A 113 2.80 -22.67 -3.64
C LYS A 113 2.99 -24.18 -3.47
N HIS A 114 2.89 -24.70 -2.25
CA HIS A 114 3.02 -26.14 -1.97
C HIS A 114 1.95 -26.96 -2.67
N THR A 115 0.73 -26.43 -2.80
CA THR A 115 -0.40 -27.13 -3.43
C THR A 115 -0.29 -27.12 -4.96
N HIS A 116 0.12 -25.99 -5.56
CA HIS A 116 0.06 -25.79 -7.01
C HIS A 116 1.42 -25.90 -7.72
N MET A 117 2.52 -25.85 -6.95
CA MET A 117 3.91 -25.91 -7.46
C MET A 117 4.76 -26.86 -6.61
N PRO A 118 4.36 -28.14 -6.44
CA PRO A 118 4.97 -29.07 -5.47
C PRO A 118 6.45 -29.39 -5.75
N GLU A 119 6.93 -29.12 -6.97
CA GLU A 119 8.34 -29.24 -7.34
C GLU A 119 9.20 -28.10 -6.79
N ASN A 120 8.60 -26.94 -6.49
CA ASN A 120 9.29 -25.79 -5.92
C ASN A 120 9.23 -25.83 -4.37
N LYS A 121 10.23 -26.50 -3.76
CA LYS A 121 10.32 -26.73 -2.32
C LYS A 121 11.01 -25.58 -1.56
N ASN A 122 11.26 -24.46 -2.20
CA ASN A 122 11.86 -23.31 -1.54
C ASN A 122 10.80 -22.53 -0.77
N ASP A 123 10.89 -22.51 0.56
CA ASP A 123 9.99 -21.79 1.47
C ASP A 123 10.40 -20.32 1.67
N VAL A 124 11.47 -19.88 1.06
CA VAL A 124 11.82 -18.46 1.00
C VAL A 124 11.05 -17.82 -0.12
N LEU A 125 10.09 -16.98 0.22
CA LEU A 125 9.36 -16.16 -0.75
C LEU A 125 10.17 -14.94 -1.15
N SER A 126 9.87 -14.42 -2.33
CA SER A 126 10.50 -13.21 -2.86
C SER A 126 9.46 -12.23 -3.41
N ASN A 127 9.59 -10.96 -3.05
CA ASN A 127 8.71 -9.89 -3.51
C ASN A 127 9.44 -8.91 -4.41
N PHE A 128 8.83 -8.57 -5.53
CA PHE A 128 9.34 -7.58 -6.46
C PHE A 128 8.69 -6.22 -6.20
N CYS A 129 9.47 -5.29 -5.67
CA CYS A 129 9.05 -3.93 -5.35
C CYS A 129 9.53 -2.97 -6.43
N ILE A 130 8.61 -2.49 -7.27
CA ILE A 130 8.86 -1.50 -8.32
C ILE A 130 8.06 -0.20 -8.10
N LEU A 131 7.02 -0.26 -7.26
CA LEU A 131 6.27 0.92 -6.89
C LEU A 131 7.10 1.81 -5.96
N PRO A 132 6.91 3.14 -6.01
CA PRO A 132 7.73 4.06 -5.22
C PRO A 132 7.60 3.86 -3.71
N LEU A 133 8.71 4.05 -2.97
CA LEU A 133 8.76 3.92 -1.51
C LEU A 133 7.97 4.98 -0.73
N PHE A 134 7.54 6.06 -1.38
CA PHE A 134 6.62 7.01 -0.74
C PHE A 134 5.17 6.50 -0.68
N HIS A 135 4.88 5.35 -1.30
CA HIS A 135 3.63 4.60 -1.09
C HIS A 135 3.83 3.56 0.01
N LEU A 136 2.91 3.56 0.98
CA LEU A 136 3.01 2.72 2.16
C LEU A 136 3.07 1.23 1.81
N GLY A 137 2.27 0.75 0.86
CA GLY A 137 2.28 -0.66 0.44
C GLY A 137 3.63 -1.18 -0.04
N THR A 138 4.49 -0.30 -0.57
CA THR A 138 5.89 -0.67 -0.92
C THR A 138 6.81 -0.46 0.27
N PHE A 139 6.62 0.62 1.02
CA PHE A 139 7.46 0.95 2.17
C PHE A 139 7.39 -0.10 3.27
N ILE A 140 6.21 -0.64 3.57
CA ILE A 140 6.02 -1.68 4.59
C ILE A 140 6.77 -2.97 4.23
N CYS A 141 6.91 -3.30 2.94
CA CYS A 141 7.64 -4.48 2.50
C CYS A 141 9.12 -4.46 2.93
N LEU A 142 9.72 -3.26 3.11
CA LEU A 142 11.11 -3.13 3.59
C LEU A 142 11.30 -3.71 5.00
N PHE A 143 10.25 -3.78 5.78
CA PHE A 143 10.29 -4.28 7.15
C PHE A 143 9.79 -5.72 7.23
N VAL A 144 8.64 -6.00 6.64
CA VAL A 144 7.93 -7.27 6.82
C VAL A 144 8.67 -8.44 6.16
N TRP A 145 9.07 -8.30 4.90
CA TRP A 145 9.69 -9.39 4.14
C TRP A 145 11.03 -9.85 4.74
N PRO A 146 11.97 -8.94 5.08
CA PRO A 146 13.21 -9.33 5.75
C PRO A 146 13.01 -9.93 7.13
N CYS A 147 12.00 -9.51 7.91
CA CYS A 147 11.69 -10.09 9.22
C CYS A 147 11.31 -11.57 9.14
N LYS A 148 10.74 -12.02 8.02
CA LYS A 148 10.45 -13.44 7.73
C LYS A 148 11.63 -14.19 7.12
N GLY A 149 12.75 -13.52 6.86
CA GLY A 149 13.88 -14.09 6.12
C GLY A 149 13.59 -14.27 4.62
N TRP A 150 12.59 -13.59 4.11
CA TRP A 150 12.22 -13.62 2.69
C TRP A 150 12.96 -12.55 1.88
N ALA A 151 13.09 -12.79 0.59
CA ALA A 151 13.82 -11.89 -0.29
C ALA A 151 12.98 -10.68 -0.71
N LEU A 152 13.64 -9.52 -0.78
CA LEU A 152 13.05 -8.30 -1.31
C LEU A 152 13.88 -7.83 -2.51
N ASN A 153 13.26 -7.80 -3.67
CA ASN A 153 13.85 -7.37 -4.92
C ASN A 153 13.39 -5.95 -5.24
N LEU A 154 14.29 -5.00 -5.27
CA LEU A 154 13.98 -3.58 -5.49
C LEU A 154 14.29 -3.18 -6.93
N SER A 155 13.36 -2.51 -7.58
CA SER A 155 13.55 -1.82 -8.86
C SER A 155 13.11 -0.37 -8.72
N SER A 156 13.71 0.52 -9.50
CA SER A 156 13.49 1.97 -9.37
C SER A 156 12.61 2.57 -10.47
N ASP A 157 12.40 1.86 -11.58
CA ASP A 157 11.72 2.43 -12.73
C ASP A 157 10.74 1.43 -13.39
N LEU A 158 9.47 1.84 -13.51
CA LEU A 158 8.43 1.06 -14.20
C LEU A 158 8.78 0.74 -15.66
N ARG A 159 9.59 1.56 -16.32
CA ARG A 159 10.05 1.31 -17.71
C ARG A 159 10.94 0.09 -17.81
N ASP A 160 11.62 -0.27 -16.72
CA ASP A 160 12.54 -1.40 -16.64
C ASP A 160 11.86 -2.71 -16.19
N PHE A 161 10.55 -2.68 -15.95
CA PHE A 161 9.79 -3.81 -15.39
C PHE A 161 10.18 -5.17 -16.00
N TYR A 162 10.08 -5.31 -17.32
CA TYR A 162 10.39 -6.59 -17.97
C TYR A 162 11.87 -6.98 -17.99
N ARG A 163 12.77 -6.03 -17.85
CA ARG A 163 14.20 -6.31 -17.67
C ARG A 163 14.43 -6.86 -16.25
N ASP A 164 13.91 -6.17 -15.27
CA ASP A 164 14.23 -6.43 -13.87
C ASP A 164 13.51 -7.67 -13.34
N VAL A 165 12.25 -7.89 -13.70
CA VAL A 165 11.53 -9.11 -13.32
C VAL A 165 12.21 -10.38 -13.87
N ARG A 166 12.86 -10.30 -15.03
CA ARG A 166 13.64 -11.41 -15.60
C ARG A 166 14.90 -11.71 -14.82
N LEU A 167 15.50 -10.72 -14.19
CA LEU A 167 16.74 -10.87 -13.42
C LEU A 167 16.48 -11.40 -12.01
N MET A 168 15.34 -11.09 -11.43
CA MET A 168 15.12 -11.21 -9.99
C MET A 168 14.31 -12.42 -9.53
N HIS A 169 13.65 -13.17 -10.43
CA HIS A 169 12.87 -14.37 -10.07
C HIS A 169 12.00 -14.19 -8.84
N SER A 170 11.02 -13.29 -8.90
CA SER A 170 10.16 -13.00 -7.76
C SER A 170 8.88 -13.83 -7.77
N ASP A 171 8.41 -14.23 -6.58
CA ASP A 171 7.14 -14.95 -6.39
C ASP A 171 5.94 -13.99 -6.47
N ALA A 172 6.06 -12.85 -5.80
CA ALA A 172 4.98 -11.87 -5.66
C ALA A 172 5.39 -10.47 -6.11
N MET A 173 4.37 -9.64 -6.37
CA MET A 173 4.55 -8.23 -6.69
C MET A 173 3.26 -7.46 -6.40
N ALA A 174 3.35 -6.36 -5.67
CA ALA A 174 2.25 -5.39 -5.61
C ALA A 174 2.10 -4.69 -6.95
N VAL A 175 0.88 -4.68 -7.50
CA VAL A 175 0.60 -4.14 -8.83
C VAL A 175 -0.46 -3.05 -8.80
N ALA A 176 -0.18 -1.97 -9.51
CA ALA A 176 -1.18 -0.98 -9.91
C ALA A 176 -1.97 -1.48 -11.15
N PRO A 177 -3.16 -0.91 -11.45
CA PRO A 177 -4.01 -1.38 -12.55
C PRO A 177 -3.30 -1.55 -13.88
N MET A 178 -2.47 -0.60 -14.28
CA MET A 178 -1.73 -0.67 -15.55
C MET A 178 -0.77 -1.87 -15.64
N LEU A 179 -0.12 -2.23 -14.52
CA LEU A 179 0.75 -3.41 -14.47
C LEU A 179 -0.05 -4.70 -14.50
N MET A 180 -1.18 -4.77 -13.76
CA MET A 180 -2.07 -5.92 -13.80
C MET A 180 -2.58 -6.18 -15.21
N GLU A 181 -3.01 -5.14 -15.93
CA GLU A 181 -3.41 -5.27 -17.33
C GLU A 181 -2.26 -5.75 -18.24
N SER A 182 -1.03 -5.31 -18.00
CA SER A 182 0.13 -5.74 -18.77
C SER A 182 0.43 -7.21 -18.52
N ILE A 183 0.37 -7.67 -17.27
CA ILE A 183 0.50 -9.08 -16.88
C ILE A 183 -0.60 -9.91 -17.56
N TYR A 184 -1.85 -9.48 -17.46
CA TYR A 184 -2.99 -10.15 -18.09
C TYR A 184 -2.82 -10.29 -19.61
N LYS A 185 -2.44 -9.21 -20.30
CA LYS A 185 -2.18 -9.23 -21.75
C LYS A 185 -1.07 -10.21 -22.14
N ASP A 186 -0.02 -10.32 -21.33
CA ASP A 186 1.06 -11.29 -21.60
C ASP A 186 0.61 -12.73 -21.35
N VAL A 187 -0.10 -13.00 -20.26
CA VAL A 187 -0.66 -14.33 -19.96
C VAL A 187 -1.62 -14.77 -21.08
N LYS A 188 -2.57 -13.91 -21.48
CA LYS A 188 -3.53 -14.20 -22.57
C LYS A 188 -2.89 -14.45 -23.94
N ARG A 189 -1.70 -13.93 -24.17
CA ARG A 189 -0.92 -14.14 -25.41
C ARG A 189 0.05 -15.32 -25.32
N GLY A 190 -0.02 -16.12 -24.23
CA GLY A 190 0.89 -17.23 -23.99
C GLY A 190 2.35 -16.82 -23.76
N ARG A 191 2.57 -15.60 -23.24
CA ARG A 191 3.92 -15.05 -23.00
C ARG A 191 4.26 -14.98 -21.51
N ARG A 192 3.76 -15.93 -20.72
CA ARG A 192 3.97 -15.99 -19.27
C ARG A 192 5.46 -16.08 -18.89
N GLU A 193 6.30 -16.63 -19.76
CA GLU A 193 7.76 -16.70 -19.58
C GLU A 193 8.41 -15.32 -19.37
N ARG A 194 7.78 -14.24 -19.83
CA ARG A 194 8.25 -12.87 -19.62
C ARG A 194 8.20 -12.44 -18.16
N LEU A 195 7.35 -13.07 -17.35
CA LEU A 195 7.17 -12.80 -15.93
C LEU A 195 8.15 -13.56 -15.03
N ASN A 196 8.95 -14.47 -15.62
CA ASN A 196 10.08 -15.17 -15.01
C ASN A 196 9.78 -15.75 -13.63
N GLY A 197 8.68 -16.46 -13.50
CA GLY A 197 8.29 -17.11 -12.25
C GLY A 197 7.33 -16.31 -11.36
N LEU A 198 7.06 -15.05 -11.65
CA LEU A 198 6.04 -14.29 -10.93
C LEU A 198 4.66 -14.96 -11.03
N TRP A 199 4.11 -15.36 -9.91
CA TRP A 199 2.85 -16.10 -9.86
C TRP A 199 1.78 -15.47 -8.94
N ASN A 200 2.18 -14.51 -8.09
CA ASN A 200 1.26 -13.75 -7.23
C ASN A 200 1.31 -12.25 -7.56
N PRO A 201 0.56 -11.75 -8.55
CA PRO A 201 0.31 -10.32 -8.69
C PRO A 201 -0.74 -9.88 -7.65
N CYS A 202 -0.30 -9.12 -6.66
CA CYS A 202 -1.13 -8.61 -5.58
C CYS A 202 -1.71 -7.25 -5.97
N GLY A 203 -3.02 -7.19 -6.20
CA GLY A 203 -3.71 -5.93 -6.51
C GLY A 203 -3.89 -5.06 -5.27
N SER A 204 -3.55 -3.78 -5.38
CA SER A 204 -3.73 -2.81 -4.31
C SER A 204 -4.17 -1.44 -4.85
N SER A 205 -4.73 -0.61 -3.99
CA SER A 205 -5.06 0.80 -4.26
C SER A 205 -6.16 1.07 -5.31
N ALA A 206 -6.76 0.04 -5.90
CA ALA A 206 -7.85 0.17 -6.85
C ALA A 206 -8.63 -1.14 -6.97
N MET A 207 -9.88 -1.04 -7.45
CA MET A 207 -10.66 -2.22 -7.82
C MET A 207 -10.26 -2.69 -9.23
N PHE A 208 -10.10 -4.00 -9.38
CA PHE A 208 -9.73 -4.61 -10.65
C PHE A 208 -10.94 -5.27 -11.30
N ASP A 209 -10.92 -5.40 -12.63
CA ASP A 209 -11.94 -6.15 -13.36
C ASP A 209 -11.96 -7.62 -12.92
N GLY A 210 -13.07 -8.05 -12.36
CA GLY A 210 -13.18 -9.39 -11.80
C GLY A 210 -13.13 -10.51 -12.84
N LYS A 211 -13.47 -10.23 -14.11
CA LYS A 211 -13.33 -11.22 -15.18
C LYS A 211 -11.84 -11.42 -15.48
N MET A 212 -11.08 -10.34 -15.55
CA MET A 212 -9.63 -10.39 -15.70
C MET A 212 -8.98 -11.19 -14.58
N LEU A 213 -9.34 -10.92 -13.32
CA LEU A 213 -8.81 -11.64 -12.17
C LEU A 213 -9.12 -13.14 -12.22
N ALA A 214 -10.40 -13.51 -12.51
CA ALA A 214 -10.82 -14.90 -12.63
C ALA A 214 -10.09 -15.63 -13.78
N GLU A 215 -9.83 -14.96 -14.89
CA GLU A 215 -9.06 -15.53 -15.99
C GLU A 215 -7.59 -15.77 -15.59
N LEU A 216 -6.94 -14.84 -14.90
CA LEU A 216 -5.58 -15.02 -14.38
C LEU A 216 -5.50 -16.19 -13.38
N ALA A 217 -6.50 -16.31 -12.49
CA ALA A 217 -6.57 -17.43 -11.54
C ALA A 217 -6.70 -18.79 -12.25
N ARG A 218 -7.53 -18.89 -13.32
CA ARG A 218 -7.63 -20.12 -14.14
C ARG A 218 -6.30 -20.46 -14.85
N GLU A 219 -5.48 -19.47 -15.15
CA GLU A 219 -4.13 -19.66 -15.71
C GLU A 219 -3.09 -20.02 -14.63
N GLY A 220 -3.51 -20.31 -13.40
CA GLY A 220 -2.65 -20.75 -12.30
C GLY A 220 -1.83 -19.64 -11.66
N MET A 221 -2.35 -18.41 -11.63
CA MET A 221 -1.83 -17.33 -10.81
C MET A 221 -2.64 -17.22 -9.51
N MET A 222 -1.97 -17.10 -8.38
CA MET A 222 -2.64 -16.73 -7.14
C MET A 222 -3.02 -15.26 -7.21
N ILE A 223 -4.28 -14.96 -7.28
CA ILE A 223 -4.75 -13.57 -7.28
C ILE A 223 -5.05 -13.15 -5.85
N THR A 224 -4.39 -12.10 -5.41
CA THR A 224 -4.67 -11.48 -4.11
C THR A 224 -5.01 -10.01 -4.32
N GLN A 225 -5.88 -9.50 -3.46
CA GLN A 225 -6.22 -8.09 -3.41
C GLN A 225 -6.09 -7.58 -1.99
N VAL A 226 -5.50 -6.42 -1.82
CA VAL A 226 -5.35 -5.76 -0.51
C VAL A 226 -6.17 -4.48 -0.53
N TYR A 227 -7.13 -4.37 0.37
CA TYR A 227 -7.79 -3.14 0.73
C TYR A 227 -7.13 -2.58 1.97
N GLY A 228 -6.74 -1.34 1.92
CA GLY A 228 -6.14 -0.60 3.02
C GLY A 228 -5.82 0.83 2.59
N MET A 229 -5.44 1.63 3.55
CA MET A 229 -5.11 3.04 3.32
C MET A 229 -3.90 3.46 4.16
N THR A 230 -3.34 4.61 3.89
CA THR A 230 -2.19 5.11 4.65
C THR A 230 -2.56 5.31 6.13
N GLU A 231 -3.78 5.72 6.39
CA GLU A 231 -4.35 5.95 7.71
C GLU A 231 -4.53 4.65 8.55
N THR A 232 -4.49 3.49 7.90
CA THR A 232 -4.46 2.16 8.57
C THR A 232 -3.10 1.48 8.45
N CYS A 233 -2.03 2.21 8.19
CA CYS A 233 -0.69 1.65 7.96
C CYS A 233 -0.65 0.59 6.83
N GLY A 234 -1.54 0.71 5.84
CA GLY A 234 -1.67 -0.26 4.75
C GLY A 234 -2.38 -1.56 5.14
N ASP A 235 -2.75 -1.70 6.40
CA ASP A 235 -3.55 -2.79 6.93
C ASP A 235 -5.02 -2.60 6.57
N GLY A 236 -5.75 -3.71 6.51
CA GLY A 236 -7.16 -3.68 6.15
C GLY A 236 -7.69 -5.07 5.90
N ILE A 237 -8.04 -5.38 4.66
CA ILE A 237 -8.64 -6.66 4.31
C ILE A 237 -7.87 -7.25 3.14
N ILE A 238 -7.44 -8.50 3.26
CA ILE A 238 -6.75 -9.22 2.18
C ILE A 238 -7.67 -10.32 1.63
N ASN A 239 -7.80 -10.35 0.32
CA ASN A 239 -8.54 -11.39 -0.39
C ASN A 239 -7.59 -12.47 -0.90
N TYR A 240 -7.80 -13.69 -0.42
CA TYR A 240 -7.10 -14.90 -0.88
C TYR A 240 -8.00 -15.83 -1.71
N ALA A 241 -9.29 -15.49 -1.88
CA ALA A 241 -10.23 -16.32 -2.60
C ALA A 241 -9.86 -16.41 -4.08
N GLN A 242 -9.81 -17.64 -4.60
CA GLN A 242 -9.51 -17.91 -6.00
C GLN A 242 -10.76 -18.31 -6.80
N ASP A 243 -11.91 -18.42 -6.15
CA ASP A 243 -13.19 -18.73 -6.79
C ASP A 243 -13.83 -17.48 -7.41
N GLU A 244 -14.62 -17.68 -8.47
CA GLU A 244 -15.22 -16.57 -9.24
C GLU A 244 -16.19 -15.70 -8.43
N LYS A 245 -16.79 -16.25 -7.38
CA LYS A 245 -17.75 -15.54 -6.54
C LYS A 245 -17.06 -14.47 -5.70
N HIS A 246 -15.95 -14.85 -5.07
CA HIS A 246 -15.29 -14.02 -4.05
C HIS A 246 -14.02 -13.31 -4.53
N ILE A 247 -13.45 -13.69 -5.68
CA ILE A 247 -12.23 -13.07 -6.22
C ILE A 247 -12.37 -11.55 -6.42
N ARG A 248 -13.59 -11.04 -6.49
CA ARG A 248 -13.91 -9.60 -6.65
C ARG A 248 -14.08 -8.87 -5.33
N SER A 249 -14.11 -9.60 -4.20
CA SER A 249 -14.24 -8.97 -2.89
C SER A 249 -12.93 -8.33 -2.45
N ALA A 250 -12.99 -7.48 -1.43
CA ALA A 250 -11.81 -7.05 -0.70
C ALA A 250 -11.21 -8.20 0.13
N GLY A 251 -12.04 -9.20 0.49
CA GLY A 251 -11.66 -10.34 1.31
C GLY A 251 -12.51 -10.46 2.56
N LYS A 252 -12.06 -11.25 3.51
CA LYS A 252 -12.63 -11.33 4.85
C LYS A 252 -11.74 -10.55 5.82
N PRO A 253 -12.34 -9.73 6.71
CA PRO A 253 -11.60 -9.16 7.82
C PRO A 253 -10.91 -10.24 8.65
N ASP A 254 -9.72 -9.94 9.13
CA ASP A 254 -8.99 -10.78 10.07
C ASP A 254 -9.16 -10.30 11.53
N ASP A 255 -8.47 -10.95 12.46
CA ASP A 255 -8.57 -10.65 13.90
C ASP A 255 -7.55 -9.60 14.37
N HIS A 256 -6.73 -9.01 13.48
CA HIS A 256 -5.72 -8.02 13.85
C HIS A 256 -6.32 -6.66 14.16
N CYS A 257 -7.44 -6.35 13.51
CA CYS A 257 -8.22 -5.14 13.72
C CYS A 257 -9.72 -5.46 13.80
N GLU A 258 -10.49 -4.47 14.25
CA GLU A 258 -11.95 -4.55 14.28
C GLU A 258 -12.52 -3.82 13.07
N TYR A 259 -13.56 -4.41 12.46
CA TYR A 259 -14.21 -3.88 11.27
C TYR A 259 -15.71 -3.80 11.48
N LYS A 260 -16.33 -2.72 11.07
CA LYS A 260 -17.78 -2.59 11.02
C LYS A 260 -18.22 -1.80 9.79
N ILE A 261 -19.43 -2.10 9.33
CA ILE A 261 -20.12 -1.27 8.35
C ILE A 261 -21.16 -0.45 9.12
N ALA A 262 -21.03 0.87 9.09
CA ALA A 262 -21.93 1.79 9.77
C ALA A 262 -23.33 1.79 9.09
N GLU A 263 -24.33 2.43 9.74
CA GLU A 263 -25.71 2.48 9.22
C GLU A 263 -25.81 3.16 7.84
N ASP A 264 -24.91 4.09 7.54
CA ASP A 264 -24.83 4.76 6.24
C ASP A 264 -24.00 4.01 5.20
N GLY A 265 -23.56 2.79 5.52
CA GLY A 265 -22.76 1.91 4.66
C GLY A 265 -21.27 2.18 4.68
N GLU A 266 -20.77 3.12 5.51
CA GLU A 266 -19.34 3.40 5.61
C GLU A 266 -18.59 2.27 6.31
N LEU A 267 -17.47 1.83 5.73
CA LEU A 267 -16.53 0.94 6.40
C LEU A 267 -15.73 1.70 7.46
N CYS A 268 -15.76 1.20 8.69
CA CYS A 268 -14.98 1.74 9.79
C CYS A 268 -14.01 0.67 10.32
N ILE A 269 -12.80 1.10 10.70
CA ILE A 269 -11.71 0.23 11.17
C ILE A 269 -11.22 0.75 12.52
N ARG A 270 -10.96 -0.16 13.46
CA ARG A 270 -10.39 0.16 14.77
C ARG A 270 -9.33 -0.86 15.15
N GLY A 271 -8.22 -0.40 15.71
CA GLY A 271 -7.17 -1.29 16.22
C GLY A 271 -5.79 -0.70 16.14
N GLY A 272 -4.79 -1.55 16.31
CA GLY A 272 -3.39 -1.17 16.29
C GLY A 272 -2.89 -0.66 14.94
N CYS A 273 -3.61 -0.92 13.86
CA CYS A 273 -3.32 -0.42 12.52
C CYS A 273 -3.63 1.08 12.34
N VAL A 274 -4.60 1.63 13.11
CA VAL A 274 -5.06 3.00 12.92
C VAL A 274 -3.98 4.00 13.31
N MET A 275 -3.75 4.99 12.45
CA MET A 275 -2.77 6.06 12.61
C MET A 275 -2.90 6.80 13.94
N LEU A 276 -1.83 7.46 14.38
CA LEU A 276 -1.87 8.41 15.50
C LEU A 276 -2.69 9.68 15.20
N GLY A 277 -2.88 9.98 13.93
CA GLY A 277 -3.59 11.15 13.41
C GLY A 277 -2.84 11.85 12.29
N TYR A 278 -3.32 13.02 11.88
CA TYR A 278 -2.63 13.88 10.93
C TYR A 278 -1.68 14.86 11.65
N TYR A 279 -0.44 14.93 11.20
CA TYR A 279 0.61 15.75 11.82
C TYR A 279 0.26 17.23 11.79
N LYS A 280 0.29 17.88 12.96
CA LYS A 280 -0.10 19.28 13.18
C LYS A 280 -1.54 19.62 12.75
N ASP A 281 -2.41 18.61 12.58
CA ASP A 281 -3.82 18.81 12.20
C ASP A 281 -4.78 17.95 13.03
N PRO A 282 -4.96 18.28 14.32
CA PRO A 282 -5.87 17.55 15.19
C PRO A 282 -7.35 17.72 14.79
N ALA A 283 -7.71 18.79 14.10
CA ALA A 283 -9.07 19.01 13.61
C ALA A 283 -9.40 17.99 12.51
N ALA A 284 -8.55 17.87 11.50
CA ALA A 284 -8.73 16.86 10.46
C ALA A 284 -8.65 15.42 11.01
N THR A 285 -7.89 15.20 12.07
CA THR A 285 -7.86 13.89 12.75
C THR A 285 -9.22 13.56 13.36
N ALA A 286 -9.81 14.51 14.09
CA ALA A 286 -11.11 14.32 14.72
C ALA A 286 -12.29 14.17 13.74
N GLU A 287 -12.11 14.61 12.47
CA GLU A 287 -13.10 14.38 11.40
C GLU A 287 -13.14 12.91 10.93
N VAL A 288 -12.05 12.16 11.11
CA VAL A 288 -11.93 10.79 10.58
C VAL A 288 -11.74 9.73 11.66
N VAL A 289 -11.23 10.07 12.83
CA VAL A 289 -11.11 9.14 13.98
C VAL A 289 -12.01 9.63 15.09
N ASP A 290 -13.02 8.81 15.43
CA ASP A 290 -13.97 9.15 16.48
C ASP A 290 -13.42 8.94 17.91
N ALA A 291 -14.21 9.32 18.92
CA ALA A 291 -13.81 9.22 20.33
C ALA A 291 -13.62 7.77 20.82
N ASP A 292 -14.22 6.80 20.14
CA ASP A 292 -14.10 5.36 20.43
C ASP A 292 -12.94 4.71 19.66
N GLY A 293 -12.16 5.49 18.89
CA GLY A 293 -11.01 5.05 18.12
C GLY A 293 -11.35 4.41 16.78
N TRP A 294 -12.58 4.56 16.27
CA TRP A 294 -12.93 4.13 14.94
C TRP A 294 -12.46 5.11 13.89
N LEU A 295 -11.67 4.62 12.94
CA LEU A 295 -11.36 5.35 11.71
C LEU A 295 -12.53 5.20 10.73
N HIS A 296 -13.11 6.31 10.34
CA HIS A 296 -14.07 6.46 9.25
C HIS A 296 -13.32 6.54 7.93
N THR A 297 -13.35 5.45 7.15
CA THR A 297 -12.48 5.34 5.95
C THR A 297 -12.93 6.23 4.79
N GLY A 298 -14.19 6.68 4.82
CA GLY A 298 -14.84 7.36 3.69
C GLY A 298 -15.20 6.41 2.54
N ASP A 299 -14.95 5.10 2.69
CA ASP A 299 -15.32 4.07 1.73
C ASP A 299 -16.63 3.40 2.12
N LEU A 300 -17.49 3.16 1.14
CA LEU A 300 -18.72 2.40 1.32
C LEU A 300 -18.44 0.92 1.08
N ALA A 301 -19.02 0.07 1.92
CA ALA A 301 -18.86 -1.37 1.82
C ALA A 301 -20.16 -2.12 2.09
N ARG A 302 -20.20 -3.36 1.63
CA ARG A 302 -21.19 -4.34 2.04
C ARG A 302 -20.50 -5.67 2.35
N ALA A 303 -21.07 -6.46 3.24
CA ALA A 303 -20.65 -7.84 3.47
C ALA A 303 -21.68 -8.81 2.88
N ASP A 304 -21.23 -9.97 2.42
CA ASP A 304 -22.12 -11.06 2.05
C ASP A 304 -22.36 -12.02 3.24
N GLU A 305 -23.21 -13.02 3.03
CA GLU A 305 -23.58 -14.01 4.06
C GLU A 305 -22.39 -14.89 4.50
N GLU A 306 -21.33 -14.95 3.69
CA GLU A 306 -20.11 -15.71 3.98
C GLU A 306 -19.04 -14.83 4.65
N GLY A 307 -19.32 -13.54 4.88
CA GLY A 307 -18.45 -12.59 5.55
C GLY A 307 -17.39 -11.95 4.66
N TYR A 308 -17.53 -12.04 3.32
CA TYR A 308 -16.67 -11.29 2.41
C TYR A 308 -17.16 -9.85 2.27
N TYR A 309 -16.21 -8.92 2.34
CA TYR A 309 -16.47 -7.49 2.19
C TYR A 309 -16.23 -7.05 0.75
N TYR A 310 -17.10 -6.17 0.27
CA TYR A 310 -17.03 -5.59 -1.07
C TYR A 310 -17.07 -4.08 -0.95
N ILE A 311 -16.04 -3.40 -1.44
CA ILE A 311 -16.02 -1.94 -1.54
C ILE A 311 -16.94 -1.53 -2.70
N THR A 312 -17.91 -0.69 -2.41
CA THR A 312 -18.95 -0.29 -3.39
C THR A 312 -18.75 1.12 -3.94
N GLY A 313 -17.94 1.94 -3.28
CA GLY A 313 -17.61 3.29 -3.74
C GLY A 313 -17.03 4.17 -2.65
N ARG A 314 -16.93 5.47 -2.94
CA ARG A 314 -16.53 6.50 -1.98
C ARG A 314 -17.72 7.31 -1.51
N LYS A 315 -17.87 7.50 -0.21
CA LYS A 315 -18.97 8.28 0.41
C LYS A 315 -19.09 9.69 -0.19
N LYS A 316 -17.98 10.36 -0.41
CA LYS A 316 -17.91 11.71 -0.99
C LYS A 316 -18.25 11.78 -2.49
N ASN A 317 -18.17 10.63 -3.19
CA ASN A 317 -18.46 10.56 -4.62
C ASN A 317 -19.92 10.26 -4.92
N LEU A 318 -20.73 9.95 -3.88
CA LEU A 318 -22.15 9.65 -4.08
C LEU A 318 -22.86 10.78 -4.82
N ILE A 319 -23.57 10.41 -5.87
CA ILE A 319 -24.47 11.30 -6.59
C ILE A 319 -25.84 11.21 -5.92
N ILE A 320 -26.30 12.31 -5.35
CA ILE A 320 -27.64 12.37 -4.76
C ILE A 320 -28.60 12.77 -5.88
N LEU A 321 -29.46 11.84 -6.29
CA LEU A 321 -30.48 12.11 -7.29
C LEU A 321 -31.57 13.03 -6.73
N ALA A 322 -32.33 13.67 -7.61
CA ALA A 322 -33.47 14.52 -7.21
C ALA A 322 -34.55 13.72 -6.43
N SER A 323 -34.56 12.40 -6.55
CA SER A 323 -35.41 11.49 -5.77
C SER A 323 -34.94 11.29 -4.32
N GLY A 324 -33.75 11.78 -3.95
CA GLY A 324 -33.09 11.52 -2.68
C GLY A 324 -32.33 10.18 -2.63
N GLU A 325 -32.27 9.45 -3.72
CA GLU A 325 -31.52 8.21 -3.84
C GLU A 325 -30.04 8.49 -4.05
N ASN A 326 -29.18 7.76 -3.31
CA ASN A 326 -27.73 7.83 -3.43
C ASN A 326 -27.24 6.82 -4.46
N VAL A 327 -26.50 7.27 -5.45
CA VAL A 327 -25.92 6.44 -6.52
C VAL A 327 -24.41 6.58 -6.50
N SER A 328 -23.69 5.44 -6.41
CA SER A 328 -22.23 5.40 -6.55
C SER A 328 -21.89 5.45 -8.04
N PRO A 329 -21.07 6.43 -8.50
CA PRO A 329 -20.54 6.46 -9.86
C PRO A 329 -19.82 5.16 -10.22
N GLU A 330 -19.06 4.61 -9.26
CA GLU A 330 -18.27 3.39 -9.44
C GLU A 330 -19.15 2.16 -9.72
N GLU A 331 -20.38 2.12 -9.18
CA GLU A 331 -21.35 1.07 -9.50
C GLU A 331 -21.99 1.24 -10.88
N LEU A 332 -22.15 2.47 -11.34
CA LEU A 332 -22.64 2.76 -12.69
C LEU A 332 -21.60 2.39 -13.75
N GLU A 333 -20.34 2.77 -13.51
CA GLU A 333 -19.24 2.49 -14.44
C GLU A 333 -19.00 0.99 -14.65
N LYS A 334 -19.28 0.15 -13.63
CA LYS A 334 -19.20 -1.32 -13.75
C LYS A 334 -20.26 -1.92 -14.69
N LYS A 335 -21.32 -1.19 -14.99
CA LYS A 335 -22.43 -1.66 -15.84
C LYS A 335 -22.28 -1.21 -17.29
N LEU A 336 -21.36 -0.31 -17.57
CA LEU A 336 -21.01 0.19 -18.91
C LEU A 336 -19.86 -0.61 -19.52
#